data_7e081546355b63ee674f5dd01831b6d9
#
_entry.id   7e081546355b63ee674f5dd01831b6d9
#
_cell.length_a   1.000
_cell.length_b   1.000
_cell.length_c   1.000
_cell.angle_alpha   90.00
_cell.angle_beta   90.00
_cell.angle_gamma   90.00
#
_symmetry.space_group_name_H-M   'P 1'
#
loop_
_entity.id
_entity.type
_entity.pdbx_description
1 polymer ?
#
loop_
_entity_poly.entity_id
_entity_poly.type
_entity_poly.pdbx_seq_one_letter_code
_entity_poly.pdbx_strand_id
1 'polypeptide(L)'
;EELFELCDRVTVIRDGEFIETRDTKDWDNDSLITAMVGRSLDNQFPKEFGQKSAEPVLKVENLQEGGVLFGVDFEAYGGQILGFAGLVGAGRTETMRAIFGADPIDGGKVYIHGKEVSIKNPRQAINNGIAFLTEDRKGQGLVLAQTIRTNLILANMKRFCNGPFLNEKKIVESGQEHIKSLRIKTPSIDEIVGQLSGGNQQKVVIGKWLNADADIFIFDEPTRGIDVGAKVEVYNVMNSLVKAGKCVIMISSEMPEILGMSDRVVVMRGGKVMATVDRDSKHFNQEDIMKAAWGGTLDG
;
A
#
# COMPACT_ATOMS: atom_id res chain seq x y z
N GLU A 1 -11.18 14.59 16.89
CA GLU A 1 -11.00 15.36 18.14
C GLU A 1 -11.50 16.80 17.98
N GLU A 2 -10.99 17.59 17.01
CA GLU A 2 -11.39 19.00 16.82
C GLU A 2 -12.91 19.24 16.76
N LEU A 3 -13.69 18.34 16.12
CA LEU A 3 -15.13 18.46 16.05
C LEU A 3 -15.80 18.40 17.44
N PHE A 4 -15.27 17.55 18.33
CA PHE A 4 -15.81 17.39 19.69
C PHE A 4 -15.44 18.56 20.60
N GLU A 5 -14.36 19.27 20.30
CA GLU A 5 -13.88 20.41 21.09
C GLU A 5 -14.49 21.75 20.62
N LEU A 6 -14.74 21.89 19.32
CA LEU A 6 -15.05 23.19 18.71
C LEU A 6 -16.52 23.35 18.27
N CYS A 7 -17.26 22.25 18.09
CA CYS A 7 -18.60 22.29 17.53
C CYS A 7 -19.68 21.99 18.57
N ASP A 8 -20.80 22.73 18.52
CA ASP A 8 -22.00 22.44 19.31
C ASP A 8 -22.81 21.31 18.69
N ARG A 9 -22.84 21.24 17.35
CA ARG A 9 -23.60 20.24 16.58
C ARG A 9 -22.76 19.77 15.39
N VAL A 10 -22.89 18.49 15.05
CA VAL A 10 -22.24 17.87 13.89
C VAL A 10 -23.29 17.36 12.92
N THR A 11 -23.17 17.77 11.66
CA THR A 11 -23.97 17.26 10.55
C THR A 11 -23.10 16.35 9.69
N VAL A 12 -23.55 15.12 9.47
CA VAL A 12 -22.89 14.15 8.60
C VAL A 12 -23.53 14.19 7.22
N ILE A 13 -22.69 14.41 6.19
CA ILE A 13 -23.06 14.31 4.78
C ILE A 13 -22.17 13.23 4.15
N ARG A 14 -22.77 12.31 3.38
CA ARG A 14 -22.07 11.22 2.70
C ARG A 14 -22.53 11.12 1.25
N ASP A 15 -21.58 11.10 0.31
CA ASP A 15 -21.84 11.01 -1.13
C ASP A 15 -22.83 12.09 -1.66
N GLY A 16 -22.86 13.27 -0.99
CA GLY A 16 -23.76 14.37 -1.33
C GLY A 16 -25.17 14.28 -0.69
N GLU A 17 -25.44 13.23 0.09
CA GLU A 17 -26.70 13.04 0.81
C GLU A 17 -26.55 13.37 2.30
N PHE A 18 -27.60 14.01 2.83
CA PHE A 18 -27.71 14.23 4.28
C PHE A 18 -27.95 12.89 4.99
N ILE A 19 -27.15 12.61 5.99
CA ILE A 19 -27.28 11.39 6.81
C ILE A 19 -27.95 11.72 8.12
N GLU A 20 -27.34 12.59 8.94
CA GLU A 20 -27.84 12.89 10.26
C GLU A 20 -27.21 14.17 10.83
N THR A 21 -27.94 14.83 11.75
CA THR A 21 -27.40 15.92 12.59
C THR A 21 -27.73 15.64 14.06
N ARG A 22 -26.73 15.69 14.93
CA ARG A 22 -26.89 15.59 16.40
C ARG A 22 -26.06 16.66 17.10
N ASP A 23 -26.38 16.91 18.35
CA ASP A 23 -25.52 17.68 19.24
C ASP A 23 -24.20 16.92 19.45
N THR A 24 -23.09 17.63 19.56
CA THR A 24 -21.74 17.01 19.63
C THR A 24 -21.62 16.03 20.80
N LYS A 25 -22.26 16.35 21.95
CA LYS A 25 -22.30 15.48 23.14
C LYS A 25 -22.99 14.13 22.94
N ASP A 26 -23.83 14.01 21.89
CA ASP A 26 -24.57 12.79 21.55
C ASP A 26 -23.85 11.92 20.52
N TRP A 27 -22.65 12.34 20.11
CA TRP A 27 -21.73 11.59 19.27
C TRP A 27 -20.59 11.02 20.11
N ASP A 28 -20.21 9.80 19.83
CA ASP A 28 -18.88 9.26 20.10
C ASP A 28 -18.11 9.06 18.79
N ASN A 29 -16.82 8.77 18.86
CA ASN A 29 -15.99 8.57 17.68
C ASN A 29 -16.56 7.47 16.78
N ASP A 30 -17.03 6.38 17.36
CA ASP A 30 -17.47 5.18 16.62
C ASP A 30 -18.79 5.44 15.89
N SER A 31 -19.76 6.08 16.53
CA SER A 31 -21.04 6.43 15.91
C SER A 31 -20.86 7.49 14.82
N LEU A 32 -20.00 8.49 15.05
CA LEU A 32 -19.71 9.52 14.05
C LEU A 32 -19.08 8.92 12.81
N ILE A 33 -18.05 8.09 12.98
CA ILE A 33 -17.38 7.41 11.86
C ILE A 33 -18.34 6.43 11.17
N THR A 34 -19.17 5.72 11.94
CA THR A 34 -20.21 4.85 11.38
C THR A 34 -21.17 5.62 10.47
N ALA A 35 -21.62 6.79 10.90
CA ALA A 35 -22.48 7.66 10.10
C ALA A 35 -21.78 8.15 8.82
N MET A 36 -20.49 8.54 8.92
CA MET A 36 -19.69 9.00 7.79
C MET A 36 -19.40 7.89 6.78
N VAL A 37 -19.11 6.67 7.23
CA VAL A 37 -18.68 5.53 6.38
C VAL A 37 -19.86 4.63 6.00
N GLY A 38 -20.93 4.62 6.79
CA GLY A 38 -22.13 3.80 6.57
C GLY A 38 -22.05 2.37 7.07
N ARG A 39 -21.07 2.05 7.90
CA ARG A 39 -20.89 0.75 8.57
C ARG A 39 -20.13 0.92 9.87
N SER A 40 -20.37 0.01 10.84
CA SER A 40 -19.67 0.03 12.12
C SER A 40 -18.15 -0.13 11.97
N LEU A 41 -17.41 0.51 12.87
CA LEU A 41 -15.94 0.46 12.94
C LEU A 41 -15.39 -0.88 13.43
N ASP A 42 -16.25 -1.83 13.83
CA ASP A 42 -15.82 -3.16 14.31
C ASP A 42 -14.82 -3.86 13.37
N ASN A 43 -14.55 -3.26 12.19
CA ASN A 43 -13.62 -3.70 11.17
C ASN A 43 -12.86 -2.55 10.48
N GLN A 44 -12.31 -1.59 11.25
CA GLN A 44 -11.45 -0.54 10.68
C GLN A 44 -10.26 -1.15 9.91
N PHE A 45 -9.73 -2.26 10.40
CA PHE A 45 -8.68 -3.04 9.76
C PHE A 45 -9.21 -4.44 9.44
N PRO A 46 -9.84 -4.66 8.27
CA PRO A 46 -10.46 -5.95 7.91
C PRO A 46 -9.39 -6.97 7.53
N LYS A 47 -8.49 -7.31 8.48
CA LYS A 47 -7.40 -8.26 8.25
C LYS A 47 -7.95 -9.63 7.91
N GLU A 48 -7.49 -10.16 6.79
CA GLU A 48 -7.69 -11.54 6.40
C GLU A 48 -6.33 -12.23 6.22
N PHE A 49 -6.26 -13.50 6.55
CA PHE A 49 -5.03 -14.27 6.49
C PHE A 49 -4.98 -15.12 5.21
N GLY A 50 -3.81 -15.15 4.57
CA GLY A 50 -3.50 -16.07 3.49
C GLY A 50 -2.68 -17.24 3.99
N GLN A 51 -2.39 -18.16 3.08
CA GLN A 51 -1.47 -19.25 3.36
C GLN A 51 -0.03 -18.79 3.08
N LYS A 52 0.78 -18.69 4.14
CA LYS A 52 2.21 -18.34 4.02
C LYS A 52 2.92 -19.35 3.13
N SER A 53 3.69 -18.86 2.16
CA SER A 53 4.57 -19.70 1.33
C SER A 53 5.67 -20.34 2.19
N ALA A 54 6.14 -21.54 1.80
CA ALA A 54 7.22 -22.24 2.52
C ALA A 54 8.55 -21.47 2.41
N GLU A 55 8.82 -20.90 1.23
CA GLU A 55 10.03 -20.13 0.94
C GLU A 55 9.71 -18.65 0.76
N PRO A 56 10.65 -17.73 1.06
CA PRO A 56 10.47 -16.33 0.81
C PRO A 56 10.34 -16.04 -0.69
N VAL A 57 9.35 -15.22 -1.07
CA VAL A 57 9.21 -14.72 -2.43
C VAL A 57 10.22 -13.63 -2.72
N LEU A 58 10.50 -12.78 -1.71
CA LEU A 58 11.55 -11.75 -1.75
C LEU A 58 12.47 -11.93 -0.55
N LYS A 59 13.79 -12.00 -0.81
CA LYS A 59 14.82 -11.96 0.20
C LYS A 59 15.84 -10.88 -0.14
N VAL A 60 16.20 -10.09 0.83
CA VAL A 60 17.16 -8.99 0.71
C VAL A 60 18.27 -9.22 1.72
N GLU A 61 19.51 -9.14 1.27
CA GLU A 61 20.71 -9.36 2.09
C GLU A 61 21.66 -8.17 1.99
N ASN A 62 21.98 -7.59 3.14
CA ASN A 62 22.98 -6.53 3.33
C ASN A 62 22.81 -5.36 2.34
N LEU A 63 21.57 -4.92 2.08
CA LEU A 63 21.29 -3.85 1.12
C LEU A 63 21.86 -2.53 1.60
N GLN A 64 22.64 -1.87 0.72
CA GLN A 64 23.29 -0.59 0.97
C GLN A 64 22.97 0.38 -0.16
N GLU A 65 22.71 1.64 0.18
CA GLU A 65 22.35 2.68 -0.78
C GLU A 65 22.75 4.06 -0.25
N GLY A 66 23.58 4.79 -1.02
CA GLY A 66 23.83 6.23 -0.94
C GLY A 66 24.10 6.85 0.43
N GLY A 67 24.59 6.08 1.42
CA GLY A 67 24.71 6.57 2.80
C GLY A 67 23.37 6.72 3.53
N VAL A 68 22.29 6.17 2.99
CA VAL A 68 20.95 6.15 3.57
C VAL A 68 20.62 4.76 4.13
N LEU A 69 21.03 3.68 3.43
CA LEU A 69 20.82 2.29 3.86
C LEU A 69 22.16 1.64 4.24
N PHE A 70 22.19 0.99 5.40
CA PHE A 70 23.40 0.47 6.01
C PHE A 70 23.30 -1.02 6.36
N GLY A 71 23.04 -1.86 5.36
CA GLY A 71 22.93 -3.31 5.53
C GLY A 71 21.52 -3.71 5.98
N VAL A 72 20.54 -3.53 5.09
CA VAL A 72 19.16 -3.93 5.35
C VAL A 72 18.96 -5.39 4.94
N ASP A 73 18.50 -6.22 5.90
CA ASP A 73 18.20 -7.64 5.73
C ASP A 73 16.74 -7.88 6.07
N PHE A 74 16.00 -8.55 5.16
CA PHE A 74 14.65 -9.04 5.46
C PHE A 74 14.18 -10.08 4.45
N GLU A 75 13.11 -10.79 4.83
CA GLU A 75 12.42 -11.77 3.98
C GLU A 75 10.93 -11.47 3.96
N ALA A 76 10.31 -11.58 2.78
CA ALA A 76 8.88 -11.43 2.59
C ALA A 76 8.31 -12.66 1.89
N TYR A 77 7.17 -13.12 2.37
CA TYR A 77 6.54 -14.38 1.98
C TYR A 77 5.25 -14.14 1.22
N GLY A 78 4.94 -15.04 0.28
CA GLY A 78 3.62 -15.09 -0.34
C GLY A 78 2.54 -15.41 0.69
N GLY A 79 1.33 -14.85 0.49
CA GLY A 79 0.21 -15.06 1.40
C GLY A 79 0.30 -14.28 2.72
N GLN A 80 1.24 -13.33 2.84
CA GLN A 80 1.42 -12.49 4.01
C GLN A 80 1.56 -11.00 3.65
N ILE A 81 1.22 -10.14 4.61
CA ILE A 81 1.55 -8.71 4.60
C ILE A 81 2.74 -8.49 5.54
N LEU A 82 3.85 -8.03 4.97
CA LEU A 82 5.02 -7.57 5.73
C LEU A 82 4.92 -6.05 5.93
N GLY A 83 4.68 -5.61 7.16
CA GLY A 83 4.65 -4.20 7.51
C GLY A 83 6.06 -3.63 7.72
N PHE A 84 6.30 -2.41 7.28
CA PHE A 84 7.50 -1.64 7.58
C PHE A 84 7.16 -0.47 8.50
N ALA A 85 7.64 -0.52 9.74
CA ALA A 85 7.48 0.52 10.74
C ALA A 85 8.79 1.27 10.99
N GLY A 86 8.69 2.50 11.48
CA GLY A 86 9.84 3.33 11.81
C GLY A 86 9.50 4.82 11.76
N LEU A 87 10.34 5.66 12.33
CA LEU A 87 10.19 7.11 12.29
C LEU A 87 10.37 7.66 10.87
N VAL A 88 9.96 8.90 10.65
CA VAL A 88 10.23 9.61 9.39
C VAL A 88 11.75 9.65 9.14
N GLY A 89 12.16 9.30 7.92
CA GLY A 89 13.56 9.17 7.56
C GLY A 89 14.25 7.90 8.07
N ALA A 90 13.49 6.87 8.48
CA ALA A 90 14.05 5.58 8.91
C ALA A 90 14.66 4.75 7.76
N GLY A 91 14.41 5.09 6.50
CA GLY A 91 14.91 4.36 5.33
C GLY A 91 13.90 3.38 4.71
N ARG A 92 12.63 3.43 5.12
CA ARG A 92 11.57 2.50 4.66
C ARG A 92 11.31 2.62 3.15
N THR A 93 10.94 3.81 2.70
CA THR A 93 10.69 4.13 1.29
C THR A 93 11.94 3.94 0.44
N GLU A 94 13.10 4.38 0.93
CA GLU A 94 14.39 4.25 0.26
C GLU A 94 14.74 2.78 0.03
N THR A 95 14.48 1.90 1.00
CA THR A 95 14.64 0.45 0.85
C THR A 95 13.83 -0.10 -0.33
N MET A 96 12.56 0.30 -0.45
CA MET A 96 11.70 -0.19 -1.53
C MET A 96 12.06 0.44 -2.88
N ARG A 97 12.48 1.70 -2.90
CA ARG A 97 12.96 2.39 -4.11
C ARG A 97 14.24 1.73 -4.64
N ALA A 98 15.17 1.37 -3.76
CA ALA A 98 16.40 0.65 -4.12
C ALA A 98 16.07 -0.74 -4.72
N ILE A 99 15.20 -1.53 -4.08
CA ILE A 99 14.76 -2.84 -4.60
C ILE A 99 14.04 -2.70 -5.94
N PHE A 100 13.25 -1.64 -6.12
CA PHE A 100 12.54 -1.36 -7.37
C PHE A 100 13.46 -0.80 -8.47
N GLY A 101 14.73 -0.50 -8.14
CA GLY A 101 15.69 0.10 -9.07
C GLY A 101 15.37 1.55 -9.44
N ALA A 102 14.63 2.26 -8.60
CA ALA A 102 14.42 3.70 -8.72
C ALA A 102 15.64 4.46 -8.21
N ASP A 103 16.31 3.92 -7.19
CA ASP A 103 17.56 4.42 -6.65
C ASP A 103 18.66 3.35 -6.82
N PRO A 104 19.95 3.74 -6.99
CA PRO A 104 21.05 2.81 -7.20
C PRO A 104 21.38 2.03 -5.91
N ILE A 105 21.78 0.78 -6.04
CA ILE A 105 22.28 -0.05 -4.94
C ILE A 105 23.81 -0.01 -4.96
N ASP A 106 24.44 0.32 -3.83
CA ASP A 106 25.90 0.32 -3.66
C ASP A 106 26.43 -1.05 -3.21
N GLY A 107 25.58 -1.85 -2.55
CA GLY A 107 25.94 -3.19 -2.08
C GLY A 107 24.73 -3.99 -1.65
N GLY A 108 24.96 -5.29 -1.42
CA GLY A 108 23.92 -6.24 -1.03
C GLY A 108 23.37 -7.04 -2.21
N LYS A 109 22.39 -7.88 -1.91
CA LYS A 109 21.80 -8.81 -2.86
C LYS A 109 20.28 -8.86 -2.70
N VAL A 110 19.59 -9.01 -3.81
CA VAL A 110 18.14 -9.20 -3.86
C VAL A 110 17.85 -10.54 -4.53
N TYR A 111 16.99 -11.34 -3.90
CA TYR A 111 16.55 -12.63 -4.43
C TYR A 111 15.03 -12.61 -4.61
N ILE A 112 14.57 -13.08 -5.75
CA ILE A 112 13.15 -13.29 -6.04
C ILE A 112 12.95 -14.76 -6.37
N HIS A 113 12.05 -15.43 -5.64
CA HIS A 113 11.83 -16.87 -5.73
C HIS A 113 13.14 -17.67 -5.64
N GLY A 114 14.02 -17.30 -4.70
CA GLY A 114 15.31 -17.93 -4.45
C GLY A 114 16.41 -17.66 -5.50
N LYS A 115 16.13 -16.86 -6.54
CA LYS A 115 17.10 -16.48 -7.58
C LYS A 115 17.62 -15.08 -7.33
N GLU A 116 18.95 -14.93 -7.32
CA GLU A 116 19.60 -13.61 -7.26
C GLU A 116 19.25 -12.80 -8.52
N VAL A 117 18.78 -11.56 -8.34
CA VAL A 117 18.44 -10.65 -9.41
C VAL A 117 19.20 -9.33 -9.28
N SER A 118 19.60 -8.76 -10.42
CA SER A 118 20.20 -7.42 -10.47
C SER A 118 19.22 -6.47 -11.13
N ILE A 119 18.61 -5.62 -10.33
CA ILE A 119 17.59 -4.64 -10.76
C ILE A 119 18.23 -3.26 -10.76
N LYS A 120 18.34 -2.64 -11.95
CA LYS A 120 18.99 -1.33 -12.16
C LYS A 120 18.01 -0.23 -12.57
N ASN A 121 16.76 -0.58 -12.81
CA ASN A 121 15.71 0.37 -13.20
C ASN A 121 14.32 -0.25 -12.97
N PRO A 122 13.27 0.59 -12.88
CA PRO A 122 11.90 0.13 -12.62
C PRO A 122 11.35 -0.88 -13.63
N ARG A 123 11.77 -0.79 -14.90
CA ARG A 123 11.35 -1.75 -15.94
C ARG A 123 11.84 -3.17 -15.64
N GLN A 124 13.05 -3.30 -15.12
CA GLN A 124 13.58 -4.59 -14.70
C GLN A 124 12.85 -5.13 -13.47
N ALA A 125 12.49 -4.27 -12.52
CA ALA A 125 11.67 -4.65 -11.36
C ALA A 125 10.31 -5.21 -11.81
N ILE A 126 9.61 -4.51 -12.69
CA ILE A 126 8.32 -4.95 -13.24
C ILE A 126 8.47 -6.30 -13.96
N ASN A 127 9.51 -6.47 -14.76
CA ASN A 127 9.77 -7.73 -15.46
C ASN A 127 10.12 -8.90 -14.50
N ASN A 128 10.58 -8.61 -13.29
CA ASN A 128 10.81 -9.57 -12.21
C ASN A 128 9.60 -9.72 -11.27
N GLY A 129 8.43 -9.19 -11.65
CA GLY A 129 7.20 -9.38 -10.90
C GLY A 129 7.06 -8.48 -9.66
N ILE A 130 7.67 -7.31 -9.65
CA ILE A 130 7.51 -6.32 -8.57
C ILE A 130 6.58 -5.19 -9.03
N ALA A 131 5.55 -4.92 -8.25
CA ALA A 131 4.68 -3.75 -8.35
C ALA A 131 4.98 -2.80 -7.19
N PHE A 132 5.05 -1.49 -7.46
CA PHE A 132 5.36 -0.49 -6.45
C PHE A 132 4.40 0.71 -6.52
N LEU A 133 3.47 0.76 -5.56
CA LEU A 133 2.62 1.90 -5.32
C LEU A 133 3.39 2.91 -4.46
N THR A 134 3.76 4.02 -5.05
CA THR A 134 4.54 5.07 -4.39
C THR A 134 3.66 5.99 -3.54
N GLU A 135 4.22 6.59 -2.49
CA GLU A 135 3.56 7.59 -1.63
C GLU A 135 3.03 8.77 -2.45
N ASP A 136 3.84 9.31 -3.36
CA ASP A 136 3.43 10.42 -4.23
C ASP A 136 2.67 9.92 -5.46
N ARG A 137 1.37 9.66 -5.26
CA ARG A 137 0.50 9.20 -6.36
C ARG A 137 0.38 10.22 -7.50
N LYS A 138 0.47 11.54 -7.19
CA LYS A 138 0.27 12.59 -8.18
C LYS A 138 1.50 12.84 -9.05
N GLY A 139 2.69 12.81 -8.47
CA GLY A 139 3.94 13.06 -9.18
C GLY A 139 4.55 11.79 -9.77
N GLN A 140 4.37 10.63 -9.13
CA GLN A 140 5.01 9.36 -9.52
C GLN A 140 4.01 8.26 -9.88
N GLY A 141 2.83 8.28 -9.27
CA GLY A 141 1.85 7.20 -9.44
C GLY A 141 1.01 7.31 -10.72
N LEU A 142 0.66 8.52 -11.16
CA LEU A 142 -0.31 8.78 -12.22
C LEU A 142 0.20 9.83 -13.22
N VAL A 143 -0.30 9.75 -14.44
CA VAL A 143 -0.24 10.84 -15.42
C VAL A 143 -1.59 11.56 -15.37
N LEU A 144 -1.68 12.61 -14.52
CA LEU A 144 -2.95 13.27 -14.19
C LEU A 144 -3.71 13.83 -15.38
N ALA A 145 -3.00 14.25 -16.45
CA ALA A 145 -3.60 14.79 -17.68
C ALA A 145 -4.14 13.69 -18.62
N GLN A 146 -3.92 12.41 -18.29
CA GLN A 146 -4.36 11.28 -19.09
C GLN A 146 -5.61 10.62 -18.51
N THR A 147 -6.27 9.84 -19.36
CA THR A 147 -7.48 9.10 -19.00
C THR A 147 -7.19 7.95 -18.02
N ILE A 148 -8.24 7.43 -17.38
CA ILE A 148 -8.17 6.23 -16.54
C ILE A 148 -7.60 5.07 -17.35
N ARG A 149 -8.15 4.76 -18.53
CA ARG A 149 -7.68 3.65 -19.38
C ARG A 149 -6.20 3.75 -19.74
N THR A 150 -5.71 4.97 -20.04
CA THR A 150 -4.29 5.17 -20.32
C THR A 150 -3.43 4.87 -19.10
N ASN A 151 -3.80 5.39 -17.93
CA ASN A 151 -3.06 5.15 -16.69
C ASN A 151 -3.03 3.66 -16.31
N LEU A 152 -4.14 2.94 -16.48
CA LEU A 152 -4.24 1.51 -16.12
C LEU A 152 -3.26 0.61 -16.87
N ILE A 153 -2.85 0.96 -18.09
CA ILE A 153 -1.98 0.12 -18.92
C ILE A 153 -0.49 0.46 -18.79
N LEU A 154 -0.12 1.60 -18.17
CA LEU A 154 1.26 2.11 -18.19
C LEU A 154 2.28 1.15 -17.59
N ALA A 155 1.93 0.39 -16.55
CA ALA A 155 2.85 -0.53 -15.90
C ALA A 155 3.17 -1.76 -16.78
N ASN A 156 2.24 -2.19 -17.63
CA ASN A 156 2.42 -3.36 -18.50
C ASN A 156 1.72 -3.21 -19.86
N MET A 157 2.11 -2.21 -20.63
CA MET A 157 1.53 -1.96 -21.96
C MET A 157 1.61 -3.18 -22.87
N LYS A 158 2.65 -4.02 -22.75
CA LYS A 158 2.84 -5.21 -23.60
C LYS A 158 1.67 -6.19 -23.49
N ARG A 159 1.06 -6.33 -22.31
CA ARG A 159 -0.11 -7.17 -22.08
C ARG A 159 -1.30 -6.76 -22.96
N PHE A 160 -1.37 -5.48 -23.29
CA PHE A 160 -2.44 -4.86 -24.07
C PHE A 160 -2.11 -4.66 -25.53
N CYS A 161 -1.04 -5.27 -26.02
CA CYS A 161 -0.67 -5.21 -27.43
C CYS A 161 -1.04 -6.51 -28.19
N ASN A 162 -1.34 -6.34 -29.47
CA ASN A 162 -1.35 -7.40 -30.48
C ASN A 162 -0.24 -7.05 -31.48
N GLY A 163 0.93 -7.69 -31.35
CA GLY A 163 2.12 -7.28 -32.08
C GLY A 163 2.52 -5.85 -31.70
N PRO A 164 2.75 -4.94 -32.67
CA PRO A 164 3.17 -3.57 -32.39
C PRO A 164 2.01 -2.62 -32.00
N PHE A 165 0.75 -3.06 -32.11
CA PHE A 165 -0.43 -2.21 -31.93
C PHE A 165 -1.13 -2.49 -30.62
N LEU A 166 -1.65 -1.43 -29.98
CA LEU A 166 -2.51 -1.53 -28.81
C LEU A 166 -3.86 -2.18 -29.18
N ASN A 167 -4.34 -3.08 -28.33
CA ASN A 167 -5.63 -3.71 -28.48
C ASN A 167 -6.66 -2.96 -27.64
N GLU A 168 -7.38 -2.04 -28.26
CA GLU A 168 -8.40 -1.21 -27.62
C GLU A 168 -9.46 -2.03 -26.87
N LYS A 169 -9.88 -3.17 -27.44
CA LYS A 169 -10.87 -4.04 -26.79
C LYS A 169 -10.37 -4.56 -25.44
N LYS A 170 -9.13 -5.07 -25.37
CA LYS A 170 -8.52 -5.52 -24.10
C LYS A 170 -8.37 -4.38 -23.09
N ILE A 171 -8.05 -3.18 -23.54
CA ILE A 171 -7.90 -1.99 -22.69
C ILE A 171 -9.24 -1.62 -22.07
N VAL A 172 -10.31 -1.56 -22.89
CA VAL A 172 -11.65 -1.24 -22.44
C VAL A 172 -12.19 -2.29 -21.47
N GLU A 173 -12.04 -3.58 -21.78
CA GLU A 173 -12.45 -4.68 -20.92
C GLU A 173 -11.76 -4.61 -19.55
N SER A 174 -10.44 -4.47 -19.52
CA SER A 174 -9.67 -4.33 -18.27
C SER A 174 -10.06 -3.06 -17.50
N GLY A 175 -10.26 -1.94 -18.19
CA GLY A 175 -10.69 -0.69 -17.57
C GLY A 175 -12.05 -0.82 -16.88
N GLN A 176 -13.02 -1.43 -17.55
CA GLN A 176 -14.36 -1.68 -16.99
C GLN A 176 -14.31 -2.65 -15.80
N GLU A 177 -13.48 -3.70 -15.89
CA GLU A 177 -13.26 -4.63 -14.79
C GLU A 177 -12.71 -3.92 -13.55
N HIS A 178 -11.68 -3.07 -13.70
CA HIS A 178 -11.10 -2.31 -12.59
C HIS A 178 -12.06 -1.26 -12.03
N ILE A 179 -12.83 -0.56 -12.87
CA ILE A 179 -13.88 0.36 -12.39
C ILE A 179 -14.87 -0.37 -11.49
N LYS A 180 -15.29 -1.57 -11.88
CA LYS A 180 -16.25 -2.37 -11.12
C LYS A 180 -15.63 -2.98 -9.86
N SER A 181 -14.48 -3.67 -9.99
CA SER A 181 -13.85 -4.41 -8.90
C SER A 181 -13.31 -3.50 -7.80
N LEU A 182 -12.72 -2.36 -8.18
CA LEU A 182 -12.19 -1.34 -7.26
C LEU A 182 -13.22 -0.27 -6.89
N ARG A 183 -14.45 -0.36 -7.43
CA ARG A 183 -15.52 0.63 -7.19
C ARG A 183 -15.06 2.06 -7.46
N ILE A 184 -14.40 2.30 -8.60
CA ILE A 184 -13.94 3.63 -8.98
C ILE A 184 -15.18 4.46 -9.36
N LYS A 185 -15.42 5.56 -8.64
CA LYS A 185 -16.51 6.50 -8.94
C LYS A 185 -16.10 7.38 -10.12
N THR A 186 -16.56 7.04 -11.30
CA THR A 186 -16.27 7.73 -12.57
C THR A 186 -17.41 7.53 -13.58
N PRO A 187 -17.71 8.49 -14.45
CA PRO A 187 -18.69 8.31 -15.52
C PRO A 187 -18.20 7.34 -16.62
N SER A 188 -16.88 7.26 -16.86
CA SER A 188 -16.32 6.38 -17.88
C SER A 188 -14.81 6.12 -17.67
N ILE A 189 -14.26 5.15 -18.43
CA ILE A 189 -12.79 4.91 -18.47
C ILE A 189 -12.02 6.02 -19.18
N ASP A 190 -12.72 6.90 -19.90
CA ASP A 190 -12.14 8.02 -20.65
C ASP A 190 -12.03 9.30 -19.82
N GLU A 191 -12.51 9.27 -18.56
CA GLU A 191 -12.38 10.38 -17.63
C GLU A 191 -10.92 10.69 -17.33
N ILE A 192 -10.59 11.99 -17.27
CA ILE A 192 -9.24 12.46 -16.94
C ILE A 192 -8.98 12.21 -15.44
N VAL A 193 -7.91 11.48 -15.13
CA VAL A 193 -7.60 11.07 -13.74
C VAL A 193 -7.43 12.27 -12.80
N GLY A 194 -6.93 13.39 -13.30
CA GLY A 194 -6.80 14.63 -12.53
C GLY A 194 -8.10 15.18 -11.95
N GLN A 195 -9.27 14.82 -12.52
CA GLN A 195 -10.59 15.26 -12.08
C GLN A 195 -11.19 14.36 -10.99
N LEU A 196 -10.59 13.19 -10.74
CA LEU A 196 -11.06 12.25 -9.74
C LEU A 196 -10.69 12.73 -8.32
N SER A 197 -11.52 12.33 -7.33
CA SER A 197 -11.16 12.46 -5.91
C SER A 197 -9.90 11.66 -5.57
N GLY A 198 -9.21 12.03 -4.48
CA GLY A 198 -7.98 11.35 -4.04
C GLY A 198 -8.15 9.84 -3.86
N GLY A 199 -9.25 9.38 -3.28
CA GLY A 199 -9.54 7.95 -3.14
C GLY A 199 -9.72 7.24 -4.48
N ASN A 200 -10.38 7.87 -5.46
CA ASN A 200 -10.53 7.29 -6.79
C ASN A 200 -9.21 7.30 -7.58
N GLN A 201 -8.38 8.34 -7.44
CA GLN A 201 -7.02 8.35 -7.98
C GLN A 201 -6.18 7.18 -7.43
N GLN A 202 -6.24 6.93 -6.12
CA GLN A 202 -5.54 5.79 -5.48
C GLN A 202 -5.98 4.45 -6.07
N LYS A 203 -7.27 4.27 -6.30
CA LYS A 203 -7.82 3.07 -6.95
C LYS A 203 -7.31 2.89 -8.39
N VAL A 204 -7.13 3.99 -9.14
CA VAL A 204 -6.52 3.92 -10.48
C VAL A 204 -5.05 3.49 -10.39
N VAL A 205 -4.27 3.99 -9.41
CA VAL A 205 -2.90 3.52 -9.16
C VAL A 205 -2.88 2.02 -8.86
N ILE A 206 -3.77 1.56 -7.98
CA ILE A 206 -3.90 0.13 -7.66
C ILE A 206 -4.22 -0.68 -8.92
N GLY A 207 -5.23 -0.27 -9.69
CA GLY A 207 -5.63 -0.95 -10.94
C GLY A 207 -4.47 -1.03 -11.95
N LYS A 208 -3.68 0.05 -12.08
CA LYS A 208 -2.45 0.05 -12.90
C LYS A 208 -1.49 -1.07 -12.50
N TRP A 209 -1.26 -1.26 -11.19
CA TRP A 209 -0.34 -2.26 -10.70
C TRP A 209 -0.92 -3.68 -10.69
N LEU A 210 -2.24 -3.86 -10.53
CA LEU A 210 -2.89 -5.15 -10.73
C LEU A 210 -2.72 -5.66 -12.18
N ASN A 211 -2.62 -4.76 -13.15
CA ASN A 211 -2.32 -5.10 -14.54
C ASN A 211 -0.85 -5.50 -14.79
N ALA A 212 0.05 -5.27 -13.83
CA ALA A 212 1.47 -5.60 -13.99
C ALA A 212 1.77 -7.10 -13.89
N ASP A 213 0.81 -7.94 -13.46
CA ASP A 213 0.97 -9.38 -13.25
C ASP A 213 2.13 -9.69 -12.29
N ALA A 214 2.18 -8.97 -11.17
CA ALA A 214 3.23 -9.07 -10.18
C ALA A 214 2.97 -10.18 -9.15
N ASP A 215 4.05 -10.67 -8.54
CA ASP A 215 4.03 -11.56 -7.38
C ASP A 215 4.31 -10.83 -6.07
N ILE A 216 4.99 -9.68 -6.17
CA ILE A 216 5.38 -8.83 -5.05
C ILE A 216 4.71 -7.47 -5.23
N PHE A 217 3.90 -7.06 -4.26
CA PHE A 217 3.20 -5.77 -4.26
C PHE A 217 3.69 -4.93 -3.10
N ILE A 218 4.33 -3.81 -3.40
CA ILE A 218 4.80 -2.82 -2.43
C ILE A 218 3.78 -1.68 -2.38
N PHE A 219 3.25 -1.39 -1.20
CA PHE A 219 2.33 -0.30 -0.92
C PHE A 219 3.02 0.70 0.01
N ASP A 220 3.43 1.84 -0.52
CA ASP A 220 4.07 2.90 0.25
C ASP A 220 3.05 3.99 0.59
N GLU A 221 2.71 4.13 1.87
CA GLU A 221 1.69 5.03 2.42
C GLU A 221 0.36 4.98 1.63
N PRO A 222 -0.21 3.78 1.41
CA PRO A 222 -1.29 3.60 0.42
C PRO A 222 -2.60 4.28 0.82
N THR A 223 -2.75 4.67 2.06
CA THR A 223 -3.97 5.24 2.65
C THR A 223 -3.82 6.74 2.96
N ARG A 224 -2.66 7.31 2.68
CA ARG A 224 -2.38 8.72 2.96
C ARG A 224 -3.23 9.65 2.09
N GLY A 225 -3.95 10.58 2.76
CA GLY A 225 -4.75 11.59 2.08
C GLY A 225 -5.97 11.05 1.34
N ILE A 226 -6.53 9.95 1.80
CA ILE A 226 -7.81 9.40 1.37
C ILE A 226 -8.77 9.27 2.57
N ASP A 227 -10.06 9.23 2.30
CA ASP A 227 -11.09 9.08 3.33
C ASP A 227 -11.12 7.67 3.93
N VAL A 228 -11.76 7.54 5.10
CA VAL A 228 -11.82 6.27 5.86
C VAL A 228 -12.45 5.14 5.05
N GLY A 229 -13.47 5.44 4.24
CA GLY A 229 -14.12 4.43 3.39
C GLY A 229 -13.16 3.88 2.33
N ALA A 230 -12.39 4.78 1.69
CA ALA A 230 -11.38 4.40 0.71
C ALA A 230 -10.21 3.61 1.33
N LYS A 231 -9.80 3.91 2.58
CA LYS A 231 -8.78 3.12 3.30
C LYS A 231 -9.17 1.64 3.39
N VAL A 232 -10.41 1.35 3.80
CA VAL A 232 -10.91 -0.03 3.92
C VAL A 232 -10.92 -0.75 2.58
N GLU A 233 -11.21 -0.04 1.48
CA GLU A 233 -11.17 -0.66 0.14
C GLU A 233 -9.74 -1.01 -0.26
N VAL A 234 -8.74 -0.19 0.08
CA VAL A 234 -7.32 -0.50 -0.11
C VAL A 234 -6.91 -1.74 0.69
N TYR A 235 -7.32 -1.86 1.96
CA TYR A 235 -7.06 -3.04 2.79
C TYR A 235 -7.70 -4.31 2.21
N ASN A 236 -8.90 -4.22 1.66
CA ASN A 236 -9.56 -5.35 1.00
C ASN A 236 -8.80 -5.79 -0.26
N VAL A 237 -8.20 -4.87 -1.01
CA VAL A 237 -7.32 -5.23 -2.14
C VAL A 237 -6.07 -5.97 -1.65
N MET A 238 -5.40 -5.50 -0.60
CA MET A 238 -4.25 -6.21 -0.01
C MET A 238 -4.63 -7.61 0.45
N ASN A 239 -5.79 -7.77 1.13
CA ASN A 239 -6.30 -9.08 1.55
C ASN A 239 -6.56 -10.00 0.34
N SER A 240 -7.13 -9.47 -0.73
CA SER A 240 -7.36 -10.24 -1.96
C SER A 240 -6.06 -10.75 -2.59
N LEU A 241 -5.01 -9.91 -2.58
CA LEU A 241 -3.67 -10.28 -3.04
C LEU A 241 -3.06 -11.38 -2.16
N VAL A 242 -3.15 -11.24 -0.84
CA VAL A 242 -2.66 -12.22 0.14
C VAL A 242 -3.39 -13.56 -0.04
N LYS A 243 -4.72 -13.56 -0.20
CA LYS A 243 -5.50 -14.76 -0.49
C LYS A 243 -5.12 -15.43 -1.81
N ALA A 244 -4.71 -14.63 -2.80
CA ALA A 244 -4.18 -15.14 -4.07
C ALA A 244 -2.72 -15.64 -3.97
N GLY A 245 -2.14 -15.69 -2.77
CA GLY A 245 -0.77 -16.15 -2.52
C GLY A 245 0.31 -15.12 -2.87
N LYS A 246 -0.06 -13.87 -3.17
CA LYS A 246 0.91 -12.82 -3.48
C LYS A 246 1.63 -12.34 -2.22
N CYS A 247 2.86 -11.84 -2.39
CA CYS A 247 3.63 -11.18 -1.34
C CYS A 247 3.24 -9.70 -1.29
N VAL A 248 2.81 -9.22 -0.13
CA VAL A 248 2.45 -7.81 0.07
C VAL A 248 3.40 -7.19 1.09
N ILE A 249 3.99 -6.04 0.73
CA ILE A 249 4.77 -5.21 1.62
C ILE A 249 4.00 -3.91 1.82
N MET A 250 3.80 -3.50 3.07
CA MET A 250 3.07 -2.28 3.42
C MET A 250 3.96 -1.37 4.26
N ILE A 251 4.20 -0.16 3.78
CA ILE A 251 4.81 0.93 4.56
C ILE A 251 3.68 1.83 5.02
N SER A 252 3.61 2.13 6.30
CA SER A 252 2.69 3.12 6.84
C SER A 252 3.34 3.89 7.99
N SER A 253 3.04 5.17 8.07
CA SER A 253 3.34 6.04 9.21
C SER A 253 2.31 5.90 10.34
N GLU A 254 1.14 5.29 10.06
CA GLU A 254 0.08 5.05 11.02
C GLU A 254 0.29 3.68 11.71
N MET A 255 0.76 3.70 12.97
CA MET A 255 1.00 2.47 13.72
C MET A 255 -0.23 1.54 13.83
N PRO A 256 -1.48 2.06 14.00
CA PRO A 256 -2.66 1.21 13.98
C PRO A 256 -2.85 0.43 12.67
N GLU A 257 -2.46 1.01 11.51
CA GLU A 257 -2.51 0.29 10.23
C GLU A 257 -1.50 -0.86 10.20
N ILE A 258 -0.26 -0.59 10.63
CA ILE A 258 0.80 -1.60 10.71
C ILE A 258 0.33 -2.77 11.57
N LEU A 259 -0.13 -2.51 12.78
CA LEU A 259 -0.61 -3.54 13.71
C LEU A 259 -1.90 -4.23 13.20
N GLY A 260 -2.81 -3.46 12.62
CA GLY A 260 -4.08 -3.98 12.12
C GLY A 260 -3.92 -4.93 10.96
N MET A 261 -3.05 -4.60 9.99
CA MET A 261 -2.98 -5.27 8.70
C MET A 261 -1.80 -6.22 8.51
N SER A 262 -0.69 -6.08 9.27
CA SER A 262 0.53 -6.87 9.03
C SER A 262 0.48 -8.25 9.68
N ASP A 263 1.12 -9.24 9.06
CA ASP A 263 1.42 -10.56 9.64
C ASP A 263 2.78 -10.57 10.36
N ARG A 264 3.70 -9.74 9.87
CA ARG A 264 5.05 -9.51 10.41
C ARG A 264 5.38 -8.04 10.24
N VAL A 265 6.21 -7.49 11.12
CA VAL A 265 6.67 -6.10 11.06
C VAL A 265 8.17 -6.04 11.09
N VAL A 266 8.77 -5.39 10.10
CA VAL A 266 10.17 -4.96 10.10
C VAL A 266 10.22 -3.55 10.65
N VAL A 267 10.99 -3.34 11.71
CA VAL A 267 11.16 -2.03 12.35
C VAL A 267 12.49 -1.44 11.90
N MET A 268 12.43 -0.26 11.28
CA MET A 268 13.62 0.42 10.75
C MET A 268 13.96 1.69 11.55
N ARG A 269 15.26 1.97 11.60
CA ARG A 269 15.81 3.21 12.15
C ARG A 269 17.12 3.56 11.47
N GLY A 270 17.22 4.78 10.92
CA GLY A 270 18.46 5.30 10.33
C GLY A 270 19.09 4.35 9.31
N GLY A 271 18.27 3.81 8.39
CA GLY A 271 18.70 2.91 7.32
C GLY A 271 19.09 1.50 7.74
N LYS A 272 18.70 1.05 8.94
CA LYS A 272 18.98 -0.31 9.46
C LYS A 272 17.71 -0.96 9.96
N VAL A 273 17.65 -2.29 9.88
CA VAL A 273 16.62 -3.09 10.56
C VAL A 273 17.01 -3.24 12.03
N MET A 274 16.11 -2.82 12.91
CA MET A 274 16.29 -2.91 14.36
C MET A 274 15.67 -4.18 14.94
N ALA A 275 14.52 -4.59 14.38
CA ALA A 275 13.81 -5.80 14.78
C ALA A 275 12.91 -6.30 13.65
N THR A 276 12.62 -7.59 13.68
CA THR A 276 11.51 -8.18 12.93
C THR A 276 10.60 -8.89 13.92
N VAL A 277 9.31 -8.53 13.92
CA VAL A 277 8.32 -9.00 14.91
C VAL A 277 7.20 -9.73 14.19
N ASP A 278 6.99 -10.99 14.51
CA ASP A 278 5.87 -11.78 14.02
C ASP A 278 4.60 -11.44 14.81
N ARG A 279 3.41 -11.58 14.17
CA ARG A 279 2.12 -11.20 14.74
C ARG A 279 1.75 -11.97 16.02
N ASP A 280 2.22 -13.20 16.17
CA ASP A 280 2.01 -14.04 17.36
C ASP A 280 3.01 -13.77 18.50
N SER A 281 3.98 -12.90 18.27
CA SER A 281 4.94 -12.48 19.30
C SER A 281 4.29 -11.59 20.34
N LYS A 282 4.68 -11.73 21.62
CA LYS A 282 4.32 -10.81 22.71
C LYS A 282 4.73 -9.35 22.42
N HIS A 283 5.70 -9.15 21.55
CA HIS A 283 6.22 -7.83 21.14
C HIS A 283 5.44 -7.20 19.97
N PHE A 284 4.40 -7.87 19.45
CA PHE A 284 3.56 -7.31 18.40
C PHE A 284 2.54 -6.31 18.98
N ASN A 285 3.06 -5.22 19.51
CA ASN A 285 2.29 -4.12 20.09
C ASN A 285 2.96 -2.77 19.81
N GLN A 286 2.22 -1.70 19.97
CA GLN A 286 2.69 -0.36 19.64
C GLN A 286 3.91 0.06 20.47
N GLU A 287 3.92 -0.25 21.77
CA GLU A 287 4.99 0.19 22.68
C GLU A 287 6.33 -0.42 22.31
N ASP A 288 6.37 -1.73 22.09
CA ASP A 288 7.60 -2.45 21.74
C ASP A 288 8.10 -2.08 20.35
N ILE A 289 7.21 -1.97 19.36
CA ILE A 289 7.60 -1.54 18.01
C ILE A 289 8.14 -0.10 18.04
N MET A 290 7.50 0.80 18.78
CA MET A 290 8.02 2.17 18.94
C MET A 290 9.35 2.18 19.70
N LYS A 291 9.50 1.38 20.76
CA LYS A 291 10.77 1.23 21.49
C LYS A 291 11.91 0.81 20.55
N ALA A 292 11.67 -0.17 19.68
CA ALA A 292 12.65 -0.58 18.68
C ALA A 292 12.94 0.53 17.65
N ALA A 293 11.92 1.26 17.19
CA ALA A 293 12.08 2.40 16.28
C ALA A 293 12.89 3.56 16.89
N TRP A 294 12.90 3.69 18.21
CA TRP A 294 13.76 4.63 18.94
C TRP A 294 15.16 4.04 19.27
N GLY A 295 15.42 2.77 18.95
CA GLY A 295 16.70 2.10 19.14
C GLY A 295 16.84 1.36 20.44
N GLY A 296 15.73 1.09 21.14
CA GLY A 296 15.71 0.16 22.26
C GLY A 296 15.72 -1.30 21.78
N THR A 297 16.20 -2.20 22.61
CA THR A 297 16.12 -3.66 22.38
C THR A 297 14.77 -4.20 22.86
N LEU A 298 14.26 -5.23 22.16
CA LEU A 298 13.00 -5.90 22.55
C LEU A 298 13.21 -6.92 23.70
N ASP A 299 14.47 -7.33 23.95
CA ASP A 299 14.88 -8.25 24.99
C ASP A 299 15.51 -7.47 26.13
N GLY A 300 14.75 -6.67 26.82
CA GLY A 300 15.26 -5.86 27.90
C GLY A 300 14.33 -5.74 29.09
#